data_e755d119a3091eebbf8a4b75abc0e6d5
#
_entry.id   e755d119a3091eebbf8a4b75abc0e6d5
#
_cell.length_a   1.000
_cell.length_b   1.000
_cell.length_c   1.000
_cell.angle_alpha   90.00
_cell.angle_beta   90.00
_cell.angle_gamma   90.00
#
_symmetry.space_group_name_H-M   'P 1'
#
loop_
_entity.id
_entity.type
_entity.pdbx_description
1 polymer ?
#
loop_
_entity_poly.entity_id
_entity_poly.type
_entity_poly.pdbx_seq_one_letter_code
_entity_poly.pdbx_strand_id
1 'polypeptide(L)'
;FMRTFRRRLLPLLAVLVMVCATLTVPAFAADDPTEETGTKMIECPDCGTLGVVLSDDGEAVECESCAGSGYVESPTPYFNSALALLPPVIAIALALITKEVYSSLFIGILVGGLLYSNFAFESTILHVFNDGIVASVTNSYNMGILIFLIILGSMVCLMNKAGGSAAFGRWAKDHIKSRVGAQLCSVLLGVLIFIDDYFNCLTVGSVMRPITDKQNISRAKLAYIIDATAAPVCIIAPISSWAAAVAAFAEDGQGFNLFLRAIPYNYYALLTIVMMVGMILMKTEYGPMARFEKNAIEQGDLFSGSNPYANATDDSPEDKGSVLDLLLPVIVLIICCVIGMIYSGGFFDGEGFISAFSNSDASVGLMLGSAFALVFTLVYYLIRRSMPFKEMMS
;
A
#
# COMPACT_ATOMS: atom_id res chain seq x y z
N PHE A 1 8.75 25.01 4.33
CA PHE A 1 8.44 23.88 3.44
C PHE A 1 8.35 24.35 1.97
N MET A 2 7.46 25.30 1.61
CA MET A 2 7.28 25.80 0.23
C MET A 2 8.50 26.48 -0.39
N ARG A 3 9.36 27.18 0.36
CA ARG A 3 10.57 27.84 -0.18
C ARG A 3 11.68 26.84 -0.51
N THR A 4 11.79 25.75 0.25
CA THR A 4 12.78 24.67 -0.01
C THR A 4 12.34 23.78 -1.17
N PHE A 5 11.04 23.54 -1.31
CA PHE A 5 10.43 22.83 -2.43
C PHE A 5 10.68 23.57 -3.75
N ARG A 6 10.39 24.87 -3.81
CA ARG A 6 10.60 25.69 -5.01
C ARG A 6 12.08 25.78 -5.44
N ARG A 7 13.03 25.79 -4.50
CA ARG A 7 14.47 25.82 -4.79
C ARG A 7 15.01 24.50 -5.34
N ARG A 8 14.40 23.38 -5.03
CA ARG A 8 14.84 22.05 -5.49
C ARG A 8 14.07 21.56 -6.71
N LEU A 9 12.80 21.93 -6.85
CA LEU A 9 11.96 21.53 -7.98
C LEU A 9 12.33 22.28 -9.28
N LEU A 10 12.66 23.58 -9.21
CA LEU A 10 13.02 24.38 -10.38
C LEU A 10 14.23 23.85 -11.16
N PRO A 11 15.36 23.49 -10.52
CA PRO A 11 16.50 22.92 -11.25
C PRO A 11 16.21 21.52 -11.78
N LEU A 12 15.37 20.73 -11.10
CA LEU A 12 14.95 19.40 -11.57
C LEU A 12 14.03 19.46 -12.78
N LEU A 13 13.07 20.40 -12.79
CA LEU A 13 12.26 20.71 -13.96
C LEU A 13 13.11 21.22 -15.12
N ALA A 14 14.10 22.05 -14.85
CA ALA A 14 15.03 22.53 -15.86
C ALA A 14 15.89 21.40 -16.45
N VAL A 15 16.35 20.45 -15.62
CA VAL A 15 17.08 19.27 -16.09
C VAL A 15 16.16 18.33 -16.89
N LEU A 16 14.93 18.14 -16.46
CA LEU A 16 13.93 17.32 -17.19
C LEU A 16 13.61 17.94 -18.55
N VAL A 17 13.38 19.27 -18.59
CA VAL A 17 13.17 20.01 -19.85
C VAL A 17 14.41 19.94 -20.75
N MET A 18 15.62 20.05 -20.18
CA MET A 18 16.87 19.90 -20.93
C MET A 18 17.04 18.49 -21.49
N VAL A 19 16.76 17.46 -20.69
CA VAL A 19 16.81 16.05 -21.12
C VAL A 19 15.76 15.78 -22.19
N CYS A 20 14.52 16.27 -22.04
CA CYS A 20 13.51 16.19 -23.08
C CYS A 20 13.91 16.95 -24.35
N ALA A 21 14.49 18.15 -24.23
CA ALA A 21 14.95 18.93 -25.38
C ALA A 21 16.14 18.27 -26.11
N THR A 22 17.03 17.58 -25.39
CA THR A 22 18.15 16.86 -26.03
C THR A 22 17.70 15.55 -26.69
N LEU A 23 16.60 14.94 -26.21
CA LEU A 23 16.03 13.74 -26.81
C LEU A 23 15.12 14.03 -28.02
N THR A 24 14.64 15.27 -28.17
CA THR A 24 13.79 15.68 -29.31
C THR A 24 14.55 16.17 -30.52
N VAL A 25 15.86 16.50 -30.38
CA VAL A 25 16.68 17.03 -31.49
C VAL A 25 16.98 16.00 -32.59
N PRO A 26 17.09 14.68 -32.37
CA PRO A 26 17.32 13.74 -33.46
C PRO A 26 16.09 13.39 -34.30
N ALA A 27 14.89 13.68 -33.85
CA ALA A 27 13.65 13.30 -34.54
C ALA A 27 13.29 14.22 -35.74
N PHE A 28 13.97 15.36 -35.86
CA PHE A 28 13.73 16.34 -36.95
C PHE A 28 14.72 16.26 -38.12
N ALA A 29 15.65 15.33 -38.12
CA ALA A 29 16.72 15.26 -39.11
C ALA A 29 16.94 13.88 -39.72
N ALA A 30 15.87 13.19 -40.12
CA ALA A 30 15.98 12.02 -41.00
C ALA A 30 14.65 11.78 -41.73
N ASP A 31 14.36 12.57 -42.72
CA ASP A 31 13.54 12.13 -43.85
C ASP A 31 14.46 11.36 -44.81
N ASP A 32 14.57 10.04 -44.58
CA ASP A 32 15.02 9.09 -45.59
C ASP A 32 13.86 8.14 -45.87
N PRO A 33 13.26 8.20 -47.10
CA PRO A 33 11.97 7.53 -47.40
C PRO A 33 12.10 6.02 -47.66
N THR A 34 13.12 5.33 -47.19
CA THR A 34 13.39 3.91 -47.53
C THR A 34 13.63 2.98 -46.35
N GLU A 35 13.41 3.38 -45.11
CA GLU A 35 13.29 2.41 -44.01
C GLU A 35 11.80 2.06 -43.79
N GLU A 36 11.41 0.84 -44.20
CA GLU A 36 10.19 0.19 -43.76
C GLU A 36 10.15 0.30 -42.24
N THR A 37 9.24 1.12 -41.72
CA THR A 37 8.89 1.16 -40.31
C THR A 37 8.24 -0.18 -39.96
N GLY A 38 9.08 -1.16 -39.68
CA GLY A 38 8.64 -2.46 -39.18
C GLY A 38 8.02 -2.25 -37.80
N THR A 39 6.71 -2.05 -37.80
CA THR A 39 5.91 -2.05 -36.55
C THR A 39 6.18 -3.37 -35.84
N LYS A 40 6.68 -3.29 -34.62
CA LYS A 40 6.97 -4.47 -33.82
C LYS A 40 5.65 -5.14 -33.44
N MET A 41 5.42 -6.35 -33.92
CA MET A 41 4.25 -7.15 -33.53
C MET A 41 4.46 -7.70 -32.11
N ILE A 42 3.44 -7.63 -31.27
CA ILE A 42 3.39 -8.20 -29.94
C ILE A 42 2.25 -9.21 -29.86
N GLU A 43 2.32 -10.12 -28.91
CA GLU A 43 1.23 -11.05 -28.62
C GLU A 43 -0.05 -10.27 -28.29
N CYS A 44 -1.18 -10.70 -28.81
CA CYS A 44 -2.46 -10.04 -28.54
C CYS A 44 -2.79 -10.11 -27.04
N PRO A 45 -3.09 -8.99 -26.38
CA PRO A 45 -3.39 -8.98 -24.96
C PRO A 45 -4.65 -9.78 -24.58
N ASP A 46 -5.59 -9.95 -25.52
CA ASP A 46 -6.89 -10.58 -25.24
C ASP A 46 -6.89 -12.10 -25.48
N CYS A 47 -6.12 -12.60 -26.45
CA CYS A 47 -6.09 -14.03 -26.77
C CYS A 47 -4.68 -14.64 -26.69
N GLY A 48 -3.65 -13.88 -26.34
CA GLY A 48 -2.27 -14.30 -26.50
C GLY A 48 -1.97 -14.59 -27.97
N THR A 49 -1.38 -15.75 -28.25
CA THR A 49 -1.09 -16.19 -29.63
C THR A 49 -2.18 -17.06 -30.26
N LEU A 50 -3.30 -17.27 -29.55
CA LEU A 50 -4.33 -18.23 -29.96
C LEU A 50 -5.19 -17.76 -31.16
N GLY A 51 -5.37 -16.45 -31.28
CA GLY A 51 -6.24 -15.86 -32.30
C GLY A 51 -7.74 -16.02 -32.04
N VAL A 52 -8.12 -16.73 -30.98
CA VAL A 52 -9.52 -17.00 -30.62
C VAL A 52 -9.71 -16.70 -29.10
N VAL A 53 -10.93 -16.29 -28.76
CA VAL A 53 -11.41 -16.11 -27.38
C VAL A 53 -12.65 -16.95 -27.16
N LEU A 54 -12.92 -17.36 -25.92
CA LEU A 54 -14.17 -18.05 -25.58
C LEU A 54 -15.29 -17.03 -25.39
N SER A 55 -16.40 -17.22 -26.12
CA SER A 55 -17.63 -16.44 -25.88
C SER A 55 -18.30 -16.86 -24.56
N ASP A 56 -19.27 -16.08 -24.08
CA ASP A 56 -20.06 -16.39 -22.90
C ASP A 56 -20.79 -17.74 -22.96
N ASP A 57 -21.05 -18.25 -24.20
CA ASP A 57 -21.65 -19.54 -24.45
C ASP A 57 -20.63 -20.70 -24.57
N GLY A 58 -19.34 -20.41 -24.34
CA GLY A 58 -18.24 -21.38 -24.39
C GLY A 58 -17.79 -21.77 -25.80
N GLU A 59 -18.25 -21.08 -26.84
CA GLU A 59 -17.77 -21.29 -28.20
C GLU A 59 -16.51 -20.45 -28.47
N ALA A 60 -15.54 -21.04 -29.19
CA ALA A 60 -14.35 -20.33 -29.63
C ALA A 60 -14.69 -19.38 -30.77
N VAL A 61 -14.61 -18.08 -30.55
CA VAL A 61 -14.80 -17.02 -31.55
C VAL A 61 -13.48 -16.36 -31.89
N GLU A 62 -13.38 -15.85 -33.12
CA GLU A 62 -12.22 -15.11 -33.56
C GLU A 62 -12.00 -13.88 -32.68
N CYS A 63 -10.77 -13.66 -32.26
CA CYS A 63 -10.43 -12.52 -31.42
C CYS A 63 -10.52 -11.22 -32.23
N GLU A 64 -11.43 -10.33 -31.85
CA GLU A 64 -11.65 -9.05 -32.54
C GLU A 64 -10.40 -8.15 -32.50
N SER A 65 -9.64 -8.16 -31.41
CA SER A 65 -8.48 -7.29 -31.23
C SER A 65 -7.32 -7.60 -32.18
N CYS A 66 -7.15 -8.84 -32.60
CA CYS A 66 -6.09 -9.26 -33.52
C CYS A 66 -6.60 -9.84 -34.84
N ALA A 67 -7.92 -9.85 -35.05
CA ALA A 67 -8.57 -10.47 -36.23
C ALA A 67 -8.01 -11.88 -36.53
N GLY A 68 -7.96 -12.71 -35.48
CA GLY A 68 -7.53 -14.12 -35.58
C GLY A 68 -6.00 -14.32 -35.71
N SER A 69 -5.20 -13.26 -35.81
CA SER A 69 -3.75 -13.39 -36.06
C SER A 69 -2.94 -13.80 -34.84
N GLY A 70 -3.48 -13.63 -33.62
CA GLY A 70 -2.77 -13.80 -32.36
C GLY A 70 -1.73 -12.70 -32.04
N TYR A 71 -1.57 -11.73 -32.94
CA TYR A 71 -0.60 -10.65 -32.79
C TYR A 71 -1.22 -9.29 -33.15
N VAL A 72 -0.81 -8.25 -32.45
CA VAL A 72 -1.21 -6.87 -32.69
C VAL A 72 0.03 -5.98 -32.84
N GLU A 73 -0.13 -4.86 -33.52
CA GLU A 73 0.96 -3.88 -33.61
C GLU A 73 1.28 -3.30 -32.22
N SER A 74 2.56 -3.21 -31.90
CA SER A 74 3.00 -2.59 -30.65
C SER A 74 2.55 -1.12 -30.62
N PRO A 75 1.90 -0.67 -29.56
CA PRO A 75 1.43 0.72 -29.46
C PRO A 75 2.58 1.73 -29.42
N THR A 76 3.80 1.27 -29.20
CA THR A 76 5.00 2.13 -29.14
C THR A 76 6.27 1.36 -29.49
N PRO A 77 7.25 2.00 -30.15
CA PRO A 77 8.52 1.36 -30.49
C PRO A 77 9.35 0.99 -29.25
N TYR A 78 9.02 1.53 -28.07
CA TYR A 78 9.73 1.31 -26.81
C TYR A 78 9.17 0.12 -26.01
N PHE A 79 8.05 -0.46 -26.44
CA PHE A 79 7.46 -1.65 -25.81
C PHE A 79 8.44 -2.83 -25.88
N ASN A 80 8.57 -3.59 -24.79
CA ASN A 80 9.54 -4.68 -24.66
C ASN A 80 11.01 -4.28 -24.91
N SER A 81 11.35 -3.03 -24.66
CA SER A 81 12.73 -2.53 -24.73
C SER A 81 13.26 -2.19 -23.34
N ALA A 82 14.59 -2.06 -23.21
CA ALA A 82 15.21 -1.60 -21.96
C ALA A 82 14.71 -0.20 -21.53
N LEU A 83 14.24 0.63 -22.49
CA LEU A 83 13.70 1.96 -22.22
C LEU A 83 12.36 1.89 -21.46
N ALA A 84 11.62 0.79 -21.53
CA ALA A 84 10.41 0.59 -20.73
C ALA A 84 10.69 0.56 -19.20
N LEU A 85 11.92 0.32 -18.79
CA LEU A 85 12.34 0.38 -17.39
C LEU A 85 12.67 1.81 -16.91
N LEU A 86 12.76 2.76 -17.81
CA LEU A 86 13.18 4.14 -17.49
C LEU A 86 12.19 4.85 -16.54
N PRO A 87 10.85 4.79 -16.71
CA PRO A 87 9.91 5.43 -15.82
C PRO A 87 10.07 5.01 -14.34
N PRO A 88 10.05 3.71 -13.98
CA PRO A 88 10.22 3.28 -12.59
C PRO A 88 11.62 3.60 -12.04
N VAL A 89 12.67 3.49 -12.86
CA VAL A 89 14.04 3.84 -12.42
C VAL A 89 14.14 5.32 -12.09
N ILE A 90 13.58 6.20 -12.91
CA ILE A 90 13.55 7.66 -12.66
C ILE A 90 12.74 7.95 -11.40
N ALA A 91 11.55 7.37 -11.24
CA ALA A 91 10.71 7.56 -10.06
C ALA A 91 11.45 7.19 -8.77
N ILE A 92 12.08 6.02 -8.74
CA ILE A 92 12.83 5.52 -7.57
C ILE A 92 14.06 6.41 -7.31
N ALA A 93 14.85 6.72 -8.33
CA ALA A 93 16.04 7.55 -8.18
C ALA A 93 15.69 8.96 -7.65
N LEU A 94 14.64 9.58 -8.21
CA LEU A 94 14.17 10.87 -7.74
C LEU A 94 13.65 10.82 -6.31
N ALA A 95 12.90 9.78 -5.95
CA ALA A 95 12.38 9.60 -4.58
C ALA A 95 13.52 9.48 -3.56
N LEU A 96 14.58 8.76 -3.88
CA LEU A 96 15.77 8.62 -3.03
C LEU A 96 16.55 9.93 -2.88
N ILE A 97 16.67 10.72 -3.96
CA ILE A 97 17.43 11.99 -3.98
C ILE A 97 16.63 13.10 -3.30
N THR A 98 15.36 13.26 -3.67
CA THR A 98 14.51 14.37 -3.21
C THR A 98 13.87 14.10 -1.86
N LYS A 99 13.73 12.83 -1.49
CA LYS A 99 12.92 12.33 -0.34
C LYS A 99 11.44 12.71 -0.45
N GLU A 100 10.97 12.94 -1.67
CA GLU A 100 9.60 13.30 -2.01
C GLU A 100 9.03 12.24 -2.96
N VAL A 101 8.11 11.40 -2.45
CA VAL A 101 7.59 10.25 -3.20
C VAL A 101 6.59 10.68 -4.26
N TYR A 102 5.63 11.55 -3.91
CA TYR A 102 4.52 11.91 -4.81
C TYR A 102 4.99 12.61 -6.08
N SER A 103 5.85 13.62 -5.94
CA SER A 103 6.40 14.33 -7.09
C SER A 103 7.29 13.43 -7.95
N SER A 104 8.02 12.52 -7.33
CA SER A 104 8.89 11.56 -8.03
C SER A 104 8.09 10.53 -8.83
N LEU A 105 7.03 9.99 -8.25
CA LEU A 105 6.10 9.09 -8.95
C LEU A 105 5.40 9.80 -10.11
N PHE A 106 4.93 11.02 -9.91
CA PHE A 106 4.29 11.79 -10.97
C PHE A 106 5.23 12.04 -12.15
N ILE A 107 6.52 12.36 -11.90
CA ILE A 107 7.53 12.48 -12.95
C ILE A 107 7.74 11.15 -13.66
N GLY A 108 7.81 10.04 -12.92
CA GLY A 108 7.90 8.71 -13.53
C GLY A 108 6.72 8.40 -14.44
N ILE A 109 5.49 8.72 -14.02
CA ILE A 109 4.27 8.56 -14.82
C ILE A 109 4.35 9.43 -16.09
N LEU A 110 4.78 10.69 -15.98
CA LEU A 110 4.96 11.57 -17.14
C LEU A 110 5.99 11.01 -18.15
N VAL A 111 7.11 10.48 -17.66
CA VAL A 111 8.12 9.83 -18.52
C VAL A 111 7.52 8.59 -19.21
N GLY A 112 6.73 7.79 -18.48
CA GLY A 112 6.01 6.66 -19.06
C GLY A 112 5.04 7.10 -20.18
N GLY A 113 4.24 8.13 -19.93
CA GLY A 113 3.34 8.70 -20.91
C GLY A 113 4.05 9.26 -22.14
N LEU A 114 5.22 9.92 -21.95
CA LEU A 114 6.05 10.41 -23.06
C LEU A 114 6.56 9.26 -23.96
N LEU A 115 7.04 8.19 -23.34
CA LEU A 115 7.49 7.02 -24.09
C LEU A 115 6.32 6.32 -24.80
N TYR A 116 5.17 6.20 -24.14
CA TYR A 116 3.97 5.61 -24.71
C TYR A 116 3.47 6.40 -25.93
N SER A 117 3.42 7.72 -25.81
CA SER A 117 2.93 8.62 -26.84
C SER A 117 4.00 9.02 -27.88
N ASN A 118 5.13 8.33 -27.91
CA ASN A 118 6.26 8.63 -28.81
C ASN A 118 6.66 10.12 -28.80
N PHE A 119 6.73 10.71 -27.59
CA PHE A 119 7.06 12.13 -27.33
C PHE A 119 6.05 13.16 -27.90
N ALA A 120 4.87 12.74 -28.34
CA ALA A 120 3.81 13.66 -28.73
C ALA A 120 3.18 14.29 -27.48
N PHE A 121 3.28 15.61 -27.33
CA PHE A 121 2.87 16.32 -26.11
C PHE A 121 1.39 16.17 -25.79
N GLU A 122 0.51 16.41 -26.77
CA GLU A 122 -0.95 16.31 -26.60
C GLU A 122 -1.36 14.90 -26.19
N SER A 123 -0.91 13.89 -26.94
CA SER A 123 -1.19 12.48 -26.65
C SER A 123 -0.65 12.07 -25.28
N THR A 124 0.52 12.57 -24.87
CA THR A 124 1.08 12.31 -23.52
C THR A 124 0.16 12.84 -22.44
N ILE A 125 -0.30 14.08 -22.56
CA ILE A 125 -1.19 14.68 -21.55
C ILE A 125 -2.52 13.92 -21.50
N LEU A 126 -3.14 13.65 -22.65
CA LEU A 126 -4.39 12.92 -22.71
C LEU A 126 -4.23 11.51 -22.12
N HIS A 127 -3.17 10.78 -22.48
CA HIS A 127 -2.91 9.45 -21.96
C HIS A 127 -2.68 9.46 -20.43
N VAL A 128 -1.85 10.34 -19.91
CA VAL A 128 -1.59 10.43 -18.46
C VAL A 128 -2.85 10.80 -17.68
N PHE A 129 -3.67 11.74 -18.17
CA PHE A 129 -4.85 12.18 -17.44
C PHE A 129 -6.06 11.27 -17.64
N ASN A 130 -6.42 10.93 -18.89
CA ASN A 130 -7.60 10.10 -19.15
C ASN A 130 -7.33 8.63 -18.85
N ASP A 131 -6.35 8.04 -19.53
CA ASP A 131 -6.11 6.59 -19.45
C ASP A 131 -5.34 6.22 -18.18
N GLY A 132 -4.58 7.17 -17.61
CA GLY A 132 -3.89 7.01 -16.34
C GLY A 132 -4.79 7.38 -15.15
N ILE A 133 -4.90 8.68 -14.84
CA ILE A 133 -5.51 9.17 -13.58
C ILE A 133 -7.01 8.86 -13.56
N VAL A 134 -7.77 9.28 -14.60
CA VAL A 134 -9.22 9.11 -14.63
C VAL A 134 -9.58 7.62 -14.66
N ALA A 135 -8.94 6.84 -15.53
CA ALA A 135 -9.19 5.40 -15.61
C ALA A 135 -8.86 4.67 -14.30
N SER A 136 -7.76 5.05 -13.62
CA SER A 136 -7.42 4.47 -12.33
C SER A 136 -8.43 4.79 -11.23
N VAL A 137 -8.98 6.02 -11.20
CA VAL A 137 -9.98 6.43 -10.20
C VAL A 137 -11.36 5.87 -10.52
N THR A 138 -11.71 5.69 -11.80
CA THR A 138 -13.01 5.11 -12.20
C THR A 138 -13.01 3.58 -12.16
N ASN A 139 -11.85 2.95 -12.04
CA ASN A 139 -11.76 1.50 -11.86
C ASN A 139 -12.40 1.10 -10.53
N SER A 140 -13.39 0.20 -10.57
CA SER A 140 -14.16 -0.22 -9.40
C SER A 140 -13.30 -0.86 -8.31
N TYR A 141 -12.29 -1.63 -8.70
CA TYR A 141 -11.35 -2.24 -7.75
C TYR A 141 -10.54 -1.19 -6.99
N ASN A 142 -9.93 -0.23 -7.70
CA ASN A 142 -9.16 0.86 -7.08
C ASN A 142 -10.06 1.74 -6.20
N MET A 143 -11.28 2.03 -6.66
CA MET A 143 -12.25 2.82 -5.91
C MET A 143 -12.68 2.12 -4.61
N GLY A 144 -12.91 0.82 -4.64
CA GLY A 144 -13.24 0.05 -3.44
C GLY A 144 -12.10 0.07 -2.41
N ILE A 145 -10.85 -0.08 -2.84
CA ILE A 145 -9.69 0.06 -1.95
C ILE A 145 -9.58 1.49 -1.39
N LEU A 146 -9.81 2.52 -2.21
CA LEU A 146 -9.80 3.92 -1.75
C LEU A 146 -10.86 4.18 -0.66
N ILE A 147 -12.09 3.69 -0.88
CA ILE A 147 -13.18 3.80 0.10
C ILE A 147 -12.80 3.05 1.39
N PHE A 148 -12.25 1.83 1.29
CA PHE A 148 -11.76 1.08 2.43
C PHE A 148 -10.74 1.89 3.25
N LEU A 149 -9.75 2.49 2.61
CA LEU A 149 -8.72 3.30 3.29
C LEU A 149 -9.30 4.54 3.99
N ILE A 150 -10.29 5.21 3.38
CA ILE A 150 -10.98 6.36 4.00
C ILE A 150 -11.76 5.91 5.24
N ILE A 151 -12.49 4.81 5.15
CA ILE A 151 -13.24 4.23 6.28
C ILE A 151 -12.27 3.84 7.39
N LEU A 152 -11.18 3.18 7.05
CA LEU A 152 -10.16 2.74 7.99
C LEU A 152 -9.53 3.91 8.74
N GLY A 153 -9.11 4.96 8.02
CA GLY A 153 -8.61 6.19 8.62
C GLY A 153 -9.62 6.84 9.58
N SER A 154 -10.90 6.85 9.19
CA SER A 154 -12.00 7.34 10.03
C SER A 154 -12.16 6.51 11.30
N MET A 155 -12.08 5.17 11.19
CA MET A 155 -12.14 4.27 12.36
C MET A 155 -10.98 4.51 13.32
N VAL A 156 -9.75 4.65 12.81
CA VAL A 156 -8.56 4.96 13.63
C VAL A 156 -8.73 6.31 14.36
N CYS A 157 -9.24 7.33 13.65
CA CYS A 157 -9.55 8.63 14.26
C CYS A 157 -10.58 8.49 15.40
N LEU A 158 -11.66 7.75 15.18
CA LEU A 158 -12.69 7.49 16.19
C LEU A 158 -12.14 6.74 17.40
N MET A 159 -11.33 5.70 17.19
CA MET A 159 -10.69 4.94 18.29
C MET A 159 -9.77 5.83 19.14
N ASN A 160 -9.03 6.74 18.50
CA ASN A 160 -8.17 7.69 19.19
C ASN A 160 -9.01 8.74 19.98
N LYS A 161 -10.03 9.33 19.34
CA LYS A 161 -10.96 10.28 20.01
C LYS A 161 -11.73 9.63 21.16
N ALA A 162 -12.12 8.36 21.04
CA ALA A 162 -12.76 7.61 22.13
C ALA A 162 -11.82 7.31 23.31
N GLY A 163 -10.53 7.63 23.19
CA GLY A 163 -9.53 7.38 24.22
C GLY A 163 -9.09 5.91 24.32
N GLY A 164 -9.43 5.08 23.35
CA GLY A 164 -9.07 3.66 23.31
C GLY A 164 -7.57 3.44 23.26
N SER A 165 -6.85 4.18 22.41
CA SER A 165 -5.38 4.13 22.32
C SER A 165 -4.70 4.59 23.61
N ALA A 166 -5.19 5.66 24.23
CA ALA A 166 -4.68 6.15 25.52
C ALA A 166 -4.92 5.14 26.64
N ALA A 167 -6.10 4.51 26.69
CA ALA A 167 -6.42 3.46 27.66
C ALA A 167 -5.54 2.22 27.51
N PHE A 168 -5.30 1.79 26.27
CA PHE A 168 -4.35 0.71 26.01
C PHE A 168 -2.93 1.10 26.43
N GLY A 169 -2.53 2.32 26.16
CA GLY A 169 -1.24 2.86 26.62
C GLY A 169 -1.10 2.82 28.15
N ARG A 170 -2.15 3.18 28.89
CA ARG A 170 -2.18 3.07 30.38
C ARG A 170 -2.05 1.62 30.84
N TRP A 171 -2.87 0.72 30.29
CA TRP A 171 -2.81 -0.71 30.59
C TRP A 171 -1.43 -1.30 30.31
N ALA A 172 -0.88 -1.01 29.14
CA ALA A 172 0.45 -1.48 28.75
C ALA A 172 1.56 -0.88 29.62
N LYS A 173 1.40 0.37 30.09
CA LYS A 173 2.31 1.01 31.03
C LYS A 173 2.49 0.22 32.32
N ASP A 174 1.43 -0.41 32.79
CA ASP A 174 1.44 -1.16 34.05
C ASP A 174 1.98 -2.58 33.84
N HIS A 175 1.78 -3.16 32.67
CA HIS A 175 2.17 -4.53 32.34
C HIS A 175 3.51 -4.63 31.60
N ILE A 176 3.86 -3.65 30.76
CA ILE A 176 5.09 -3.64 29.97
C ILE A 176 6.15 -2.77 30.65
N LYS A 177 7.06 -3.41 31.37
CA LYS A 177 8.09 -2.73 32.17
C LYS A 177 9.47 -2.64 31.52
N SER A 178 9.64 -3.19 30.31
CA SER A 178 10.94 -3.24 29.66
C SER A 178 10.88 -2.80 28.19
N ARG A 179 11.99 -2.23 27.71
CA ARG A 179 12.15 -1.85 26.29
C ARG A 179 11.95 -3.03 25.34
N VAL A 180 12.52 -4.20 25.68
CA VAL A 180 12.35 -5.42 24.92
C VAL A 180 10.88 -5.84 24.87
N GLY A 181 10.20 -5.77 26.04
CA GLY A 181 8.76 -6.07 26.13
C GLY A 181 7.91 -5.16 25.25
N ALA A 182 8.19 -3.85 25.23
CA ALA A 182 7.48 -2.89 24.39
C ALA A 182 7.68 -3.18 22.89
N GLN A 183 8.90 -3.47 22.48
CA GLN A 183 9.21 -3.83 21.08
C GLN A 183 8.56 -5.16 20.69
N LEU A 184 8.66 -6.20 21.52
CA LEU A 184 8.02 -7.49 21.24
C LEU A 184 6.48 -7.39 21.23
N CYS A 185 5.90 -6.55 22.09
CA CYS A 185 4.46 -6.28 22.06
C CYS A 185 4.04 -5.59 20.75
N SER A 186 4.87 -4.66 20.25
CA SER A 186 4.63 -4.04 18.93
C SER A 186 4.68 -5.09 17.80
N VAL A 187 5.66 -5.98 17.83
CA VAL A 187 5.77 -7.09 16.88
C VAL A 187 4.56 -8.01 16.98
N LEU A 188 4.18 -8.43 18.20
CA LEU A 188 3.02 -9.31 18.41
C LEU A 188 1.74 -8.68 17.90
N LEU A 189 1.52 -7.40 18.17
CA LEU A 189 0.35 -6.68 17.69
C LEU A 189 0.36 -6.59 16.15
N GLY A 190 1.52 -6.31 15.55
CA GLY A 190 1.69 -6.33 14.10
C GLY A 190 1.42 -7.69 13.47
N VAL A 191 1.83 -8.78 14.13
CA VAL A 191 1.50 -10.14 13.67
C VAL A 191 0.01 -10.46 13.82
N LEU A 192 -0.64 -9.98 14.86
CA LEU A 192 -2.09 -10.19 15.06
C LEU A 192 -2.96 -9.44 14.05
N ILE A 193 -2.48 -8.31 13.54
CA ILE A 193 -3.19 -7.51 12.54
C ILE A 193 -2.63 -7.83 11.14
N PHE A 194 -2.83 -9.06 10.69
CA PHE A 194 -2.24 -9.59 9.45
C PHE A 194 -3.10 -9.41 8.19
N ILE A 195 -4.29 -8.87 8.31
CA ILE A 195 -5.28 -8.82 7.21
C ILE A 195 -4.85 -7.84 6.12
N ASP A 196 -4.36 -6.66 6.54
CA ASP A 196 -3.97 -5.59 5.64
C ASP A 196 -2.81 -4.79 6.23
N ASP A 197 -1.81 -4.46 5.41
CA ASP A 197 -0.59 -3.79 5.84
C ASP A 197 -0.81 -2.31 6.17
N TYR A 198 -1.70 -1.60 5.47
CA TYR A 198 -2.05 -0.21 5.80
C TYR A 198 -2.76 -0.13 7.14
N PHE A 199 -3.71 -1.02 7.36
CA PHE A 199 -4.40 -1.13 8.64
C PHE A 199 -3.44 -1.47 9.78
N ASN A 200 -2.53 -2.39 9.54
CA ASN A 200 -1.47 -2.74 10.48
C ASN A 200 -0.65 -1.50 10.86
N CYS A 201 -0.08 -0.80 9.89
CA CYS A 201 0.74 0.39 10.12
C CYS A 201 0.02 1.45 10.94
N LEU A 202 -1.21 1.80 10.57
CA LEU A 202 -2.00 2.83 11.24
C LEU A 202 -2.35 2.43 12.68
N THR A 203 -2.81 1.19 12.87
CA THR A 203 -3.28 0.72 14.18
C THR A 203 -2.12 0.49 15.14
N VAL A 204 -1.10 -0.28 14.75
CA VAL A 204 0.08 -0.53 15.58
C VAL A 204 0.79 0.78 15.91
N GLY A 205 0.92 1.67 14.92
CA GLY A 205 1.53 2.99 15.10
C GLY A 205 0.81 3.83 16.15
N SER A 206 -0.50 3.95 16.07
CA SER A 206 -1.29 4.75 17.02
C SER A 206 -1.29 4.16 18.42
N VAL A 207 -1.39 2.83 18.53
CA VAL A 207 -1.49 2.09 19.80
C VAL A 207 -0.15 2.01 20.53
N MET A 208 0.93 1.69 19.82
CA MET A 208 2.23 1.43 20.44
C MET A 208 3.06 2.70 20.69
N ARG A 209 2.73 3.80 20.02
CA ARG A 209 3.41 5.09 20.15
C ARG A 209 3.57 5.53 21.61
N PRO A 210 2.52 5.66 22.43
CA PRO A 210 2.66 6.12 23.81
C PRO A 210 3.47 5.15 24.70
N ILE A 211 3.47 3.85 24.36
CA ILE A 211 4.19 2.82 25.11
C ILE A 211 5.68 2.88 24.80
N THR A 212 6.03 2.97 23.52
CA THR A 212 7.43 3.06 23.07
C THR A 212 8.08 4.36 23.49
N ASP A 213 7.35 5.48 23.47
CA ASP A 213 7.85 6.77 23.96
C ASP A 213 8.25 6.71 25.43
N LYS A 214 7.40 6.10 26.25
CA LYS A 214 7.68 5.94 27.68
C LYS A 214 8.91 5.09 27.96
N GLN A 215 9.20 4.13 27.08
CA GLN A 215 10.36 3.24 27.20
C GLN A 215 11.60 3.82 26.48
N ASN A 216 11.59 5.09 26.09
CA ASN A 216 12.67 5.76 25.37
C ASN A 216 13.13 4.99 24.11
N ILE A 217 12.16 4.41 23.37
CA ILE A 217 12.40 3.79 22.08
C ILE A 217 12.23 4.88 21.02
N SER A 218 13.20 5.03 20.12
CA SER A 218 13.15 6.06 19.08
C SER A 218 11.95 5.87 18.14
N ARG A 219 11.44 6.97 17.62
CA ARG A 219 10.35 6.95 16.63
C ARG A 219 10.77 6.21 15.35
N ALA A 220 12.06 6.31 14.99
CA ALA A 220 12.62 5.56 13.87
C ALA A 220 12.57 4.06 14.11
N LYS A 221 12.85 3.59 15.34
CA LYS A 221 12.77 2.17 15.70
C LYS A 221 11.33 1.66 15.68
N LEU A 222 10.40 2.44 16.22
CA LEU A 222 8.98 2.08 16.14
C LEU A 222 8.52 1.98 14.68
N ALA A 223 8.85 2.97 13.85
CA ALA A 223 8.51 2.94 12.42
C ALA A 223 9.10 1.71 11.72
N TYR A 224 10.35 1.36 12.02
CA TYR A 224 10.98 0.14 11.49
C TYR A 224 10.25 -1.14 11.91
N ILE A 225 9.86 -1.26 13.20
CA ILE A 225 9.13 -2.44 13.69
C ILE A 225 7.77 -2.56 12.98
N ILE A 226 7.07 -1.45 12.80
CA ILE A 226 5.78 -1.41 12.12
C ILE A 226 5.94 -1.84 10.67
N ASP A 227 6.86 -1.23 9.94
CA ASP A 227 7.13 -1.53 8.54
C ASP A 227 7.59 -2.98 8.34
N ALA A 228 8.51 -3.45 9.20
CA ALA A 228 9.05 -4.81 9.15
C ALA A 228 8.04 -5.90 9.61
N THR A 229 6.91 -5.54 10.20
CA THR A 229 5.82 -6.48 10.53
C THR A 229 4.64 -6.35 9.58
N ALA A 230 4.31 -5.17 9.10
CA ALA A 230 3.11 -4.95 8.29
C ALA A 230 3.14 -5.75 6.98
N ALA A 231 3.93 -5.35 6.01
CA ALA A 231 4.00 -6.03 4.72
C ALA A 231 4.57 -7.47 4.82
N PRO A 232 5.68 -7.74 5.56
CA PRO A 232 6.20 -9.10 5.68
C PRO A 232 5.23 -10.09 6.30
N VAL A 233 4.41 -9.69 7.26
CA VAL A 233 3.41 -10.61 7.86
C VAL A 233 2.22 -10.79 6.91
N CYS A 234 1.71 -9.72 6.29
CA CYS A 234 0.58 -9.81 5.38
C CYS A 234 0.87 -10.68 4.15
N ILE A 235 2.10 -10.63 3.61
CA ILE A 235 2.47 -11.41 2.42
C ILE A 235 2.74 -12.90 2.70
N ILE A 236 2.80 -13.32 3.95
CA ILE A 236 2.88 -14.74 4.33
C ILE A 236 1.63 -15.23 5.06
N ALA A 237 0.69 -14.34 5.35
CA ALA A 237 -0.58 -14.70 5.96
C ALA A 237 -1.56 -15.18 4.88
N PRO A 238 -2.11 -16.40 5.00
CA PRO A 238 -2.97 -16.97 3.97
C PRO A 238 -4.32 -16.23 3.84
N ILE A 239 -4.71 -15.50 4.87
CA ILE A 239 -5.94 -14.71 4.92
C ILE A 239 -5.55 -13.23 5.01
N SER A 240 -5.14 -12.64 3.89
CA SER A 240 -4.73 -11.23 3.83
C SER A 240 -5.15 -10.60 2.50
N SER A 241 -5.16 -9.26 2.46
CA SER A 241 -5.35 -8.52 1.21
C SER A 241 -4.31 -8.88 0.14
N TRP A 242 -3.07 -9.18 0.56
CA TRP A 242 -2.00 -9.61 -0.33
C TRP A 242 -2.23 -11.02 -0.89
N ALA A 243 -2.75 -11.96 -0.09
CA ALA A 243 -3.08 -13.29 -0.56
C ALA A 243 -4.11 -13.23 -1.70
N ALA A 244 -5.17 -12.42 -1.52
CA ALA A 244 -6.17 -12.20 -2.55
C ALA A 244 -5.60 -11.52 -3.80
N ALA A 245 -4.80 -10.44 -3.63
CA ALA A 245 -4.19 -9.73 -4.75
C ALA A 245 -3.22 -10.60 -5.54
N VAL A 246 -2.38 -11.40 -4.88
CA VAL A 246 -1.42 -12.30 -5.57
C VAL A 246 -2.13 -13.47 -6.24
N ALA A 247 -3.20 -13.99 -5.62
CA ALA A 247 -3.99 -15.06 -6.21
C ALA A 247 -4.64 -14.67 -7.56
N ALA A 248 -4.96 -13.38 -7.74
CA ALA A 248 -5.53 -12.87 -8.98
C ALA A 248 -4.59 -12.93 -10.21
N PHE A 249 -3.28 -13.13 -10.00
CA PHE A 249 -2.31 -13.28 -11.09
C PHE A 249 -2.09 -14.74 -11.53
N ALA A 250 -2.72 -15.69 -10.86
CA ALA A 250 -2.63 -17.10 -11.22
C ALA A 250 -3.82 -17.53 -12.08
N GLU A 251 -3.67 -18.67 -12.77
CA GLU A 251 -4.78 -19.30 -13.50
C GLU A 251 -5.93 -19.66 -12.54
N ASP A 252 -7.14 -19.71 -13.08
CA ASP A 252 -8.38 -19.90 -12.33
C ASP A 252 -8.32 -21.10 -11.37
N GLY A 253 -8.67 -20.83 -10.12
CA GLY A 253 -8.73 -21.81 -9.04
C GLY A 253 -7.38 -22.26 -8.44
N GLN A 254 -6.24 -21.84 -8.99
CA GLN A 254 -4.92 -22.23 -8.49
C GLN A 254 -4.23 -21.17 -7.62
N GLY A 255 -4.73 -19.95 -7.62
CA GLY A 255 -4.08 -18.80 -6.99
C GLY A 255 -3.79 -18.99 -5.50
N PHE A 256 -4.75 -19.49 -4.74
CA PHE A 256 -4.58 -19.72 -3.30
C PHE A 256 -3.55 -20.83 -3.01
N ASN A 257 -3.58 -21.93 -3.75
CA ASN A 257 -2.60 -23.01 -3.62
C ASN A 257 -1.20 -22.56 -3.98
N LEU A 258 -1.06 -21.76 -5.05
CA LEU A 258 0.20 -21.17 -5.45
C LEU A 258 0.75 -20.24 -4.37
N PHE A 259 -0.11 -19.39 -3.81
CA PHE A 259 0.25 -18.50 -2.71
C PHE A 259 0.77 -19.28 -1.49
N LEU A 260 0.02 -20.30 -1.05
CA LEU A 260 0.44 -21.14 0.10
C LEU A 260 1.81 -21.82 -0.14
N ARG A 261 2.02 -22.33 -1.35
CA ARG A 261 3.30 -22.96 -1.72
C ARG A 261 4.45 -21.95 -1.78
N ALA A 262 4.17 -20.68 -2.10
CA ALA A 262 5.16 -19.61 -2.17
C ALA A 262 5.61 -19.10 -0.79
N ILE A 263 4.80 -19.27 0.28
CA ILE A 263 5.12 -18.77 1.63
C ILE A 263 6.51 -19.19 2.11
N PRO A 264 6.93 -20.49 2.09
CA PRO A 264 8.24 -20.91 2.56
C PRO A 264 9.39 -20.39 1.71
N TYR A 265 9.15 -19.92 0.51
CA TYR A 265 10.15 -19.33 -0.39
C TYR A 265 10.19 -17.80 -0.29
N ASN A 266 9.32 -17.19 0.49
CA ASN A 266 9.35 -15.74 0.75
C ASN A 266 10.42 -15.42 1.80
N TYR A 267 11.68 -15.58 1.39
CA TYR A 267 12.85 -15.39 2.27
C TYR A 267 12.91 -13.97 2.84
N TYR A 268 12.47 -12.95 2.09
CA TYR A 268 12.46 -11.59 2.59
C TYR A 268 11.58 -11.47 3.84
N ALA A 269 10.34 -11.91 3.78
CA ALA A 269 9.42 -11.82 4.90
C ALA A 269 9.91 -12.63 6.11
N LEU A 270 10.31 -13.89 5.88
CA LEU A 270 10.77 -14.80 6.94
C LEU A 270 12.03 -14.28 7.61
N LEU A 271 13.05 -13.89 6.84
CA LEU A 271 14.32 -13.39 7.37
C LEU A 271 14.18 -12.03 8.04
N THR A 272 13.31 -11.14 7.54
CA THR A 272 13.05 -9.84 8.15
C THR A 272 12.47 -10.01 9.55
N ILE A 273 11.47 -10.89 9.72
CA ILE A 273 10.86 -11.16 11.02
C ILE A 273 11.90 -11.77 11.97
N VAL A 274 12.66 -12.78 11.52
CA VAL A 274 13.71 -13.43 12.33
C VAL A 274 14.79 -12.42 12.75
N MET A 275 15.27 -11.59 11.80
CA MET A 275 16.29 -10.58 12.06
C MET A 275 15.78 -9.54 13.06
N MET A 276 14.55 -9.04 12.88
CA MET A 276 13.95 -8.05 13.75
C MET A 276 13.80 -8.59 15.19
N VAL A 277 13.22 -9.77 15.36
CA VAL A 277 13.08 -10.41 16.68
C VAL A 277 14.45 -10.70 17.29
N GLY A 278 15.40 -11.20 16.50
CA GLY A 278 16.78 -11.46 16.93
C GLY A 278 17.46 -10.18 17.44
N MET A 279 17.37 -9.07 16.71
CA MET A 279 17.95 -7.78 17.14
C MET A 279 17.31 -7.27 18.43
N ILE A 280 15.99 -7.40 18.58
CA ILE A 280 15.28 -7.00 19.79
C ILE A 280 15.77 -7.80 21.01
N LEU A 281 15.88 -9.13 20.86
CA LEU A 281 16.31 -10.01 21.96
C LEU A 281 17.79 -9.82 22.32
N MET A 282 18.66 -9.66 21.32
CA MET A 282 20.09 -9.40 21.50
C MET A 282 20.36 -7.95 21.97
N LYS A 283 19.36 -7.06 21.93
CA LYS A 283 19.50 -5.63 22.26
C LYS A 283 20.57 -4.93 21.42
N THR A 284 20.70 -5.35 20.16
CA THR A 284 21.69 -4.82 19.22
C THR A 284 21.03 -3.96 18.17
N GLU A 285 21.70 -2.88 17.82
CA GLU A 285 21.27 -1.97 16.74
C GLU A 285 22.46 -1.76 15.81
N TYR A 286 22.18 -1.49 14.52
CA TYR A 286 23.22 -1.24 13.54
C TYR A 286 22.93 -0.01 12.69
N GLY A 287 23.98 0.49 12.04
CA GLY A 287 23.88 1.63 11.12
C GLY A 287 23.27 2.89 11.75
N PRO A 288 22.48 3.65 11.00
CA PRO A 288 21.82 4.88 11.49
C PRO A 288 20.89 4.63 12.68
N MET A 289 20.24 3.45 12.77
CA MET A 289 19.32 3.11 13.83
C MET A 289 20.00 3.13 15.21
N ALA A 290 21.23 2.64 15.30
CA ALA A 290 22.02 2.66 16.54
C ALA A 290 22.19 4.10 17.08
N ARG A 291 22.34 5.09 16.19
CA ARG A 291 22.42 6.50 16.60
C ARG A 291 21.09 7.03 17.13
N PHE A 292 19.98 6.73 16.46
CA PHE A 292 18.64 7.13 16.91
C PHE A 292 18.31 6.53 18.28
N GLU A 293 18.58 5.25 18.45
CA GLU A 293 18.34 4.53 19.70
C GLU A 293 19.24 5.05 20.85
N LYS A 294 20.51 5.34 20.55
CA LYS A 294 21.42 5.93 21.52
C LYS A 294 20.91 7.30 22.03
N ASN A 295 20.49 8.17 21.11
CA ASN A 295 19.94 9.49 21.47
C ASN A 295 18.65 9.35 22.30
N ALA A 296 17.79 8.41 21.95
CA ALA A 296 16.55 8.15 22.71
C ALA A 296 16.85 7.64 24.14
N ILE A 297 17.88 6.79 24.31
CA ILE A 297 18.25 6.22 25.61
C ILE A 297 18.95 7.26 26.49
N GLU A 298 19.97 7.96 25.96
CA GLU A 298 20.85 8.82 26.72
C GLU A 298 20.29 10.21 26.94
N GLN A 299 19.53 10.75 25.98
CA GLN A 299 19.05 12.13 25.97
C GLN A 299 17.53 12.25 26.06
N GLY A 300 16.80 11.14 25.94
CA GLY A 300 15.33 11.16 25.82
C GLY A 300 14.83 11.76 24.50
N ASP A 301 15.75 11.97 23.52
CA ASP A 301 15.39 12.53 22.22
C ASP A 301 14.91 11.41 21.28
N LEU A 302 13.59 11.26 21.19
CA LEU A 302 12.93 10.22 20.38
C LEU A 302 13.04 10.47 18.86
N PHE A 303 13.37 11.69 18.44
CA PHE A 303 13.39 12.09 17.02
C PHE A 303 14.81 12.26 16.47
N SER A 304 15.82 12.34 17.35
CA SER A 304 17.23 12.63 17.00
C SER A 304 17.37 13.92 16.16
N GLY A 305 16.58 14.94 16.51
CA GLY A 305 16.56 16.22 15.83
C GLY A 305 15.28 17.02 16.11
N SER A 306 14.81 17.79 15.13
CA SER A 306 13.58 18.56 15.28
C SER A 306 12.36 17.65 15.39
N ASN A 307 11.61 17.80 16.47
CA ASN A 307 10.32 17.15 16.63
C ASN A 307 9.30 17.78 15.66
N PRO A 308 8.82 17.07 14.62
CA PRO A 308 7.85 17.63 13.68
C PRO A 308 6.46 17.86 14.34
N TYR A 309 6.23 17.28 15.52
CA TYR A 309 4.98 17.38 16.28
C TYR A 309 5.11 18.26 17.52
N ALA A 310 6.18 19.07 17.62
CA ALA A 310 6.40 19.95 18.80
C ALA A 310 5.25 20.93 19.07
N ASN A 311 4.51 21.30 18.00
CA ASN A 311 3.36 22.22 18.08
C ASN A 311 2.00 21.47 17.97
N ALA A 312 2.00 20.15 17.85
CA ALA A 312 0.76 19.39 17.92
C ALA A 312 0.34 19.33 19.39
N THR A 313 -0.75 19.95 19.73
CA THR A 313 -1.40 19.75 21.02
C THR A 313 -1.75 18.28 21.13
N ASP A 314 -1.27 17.62 22.17
CA ASP A 314 -1.72 16.28 22.54
C ASP A 314 -3.17 16.42 23.04
N ASP A 315 -4.11 16.57 22.11
CA ASP A 315 -5.56 16.52 22.36
C ASP A 315 -6.01 15.07 22.64
N SER A 316 -5.18 14.30 23.36
CA SER A 316 -5.61 13.02 23.88
C SER A 316 -6.66 13.28 24.94
N PRO A 317 -7.91 12.81 24.75
CA PRO A 317 -8.96 12.99 25.76
C PRO A 317 -8.49 12.35 27.07
N GLU A 318 -8.34 13.18 28.07
CA GLU A 318 -7.95 12.75 29.41
C GLU A 318 -8.97 11.74 29.94
N ASP A 319 -8.49 10.57 30.31
CA ASP A 319 -9.08 9.59 31.25
C ASP A 319 -10.40 8.87 30.92
N LYS A 320 -11.07 9.04 29.78
CA LYS A 320 -12.42 8.47 29.55
C LYS A 320 -12.47 7.17 28.77
N GLY A 321 -11.38 6.68 28.18
CA GLY A 321 -11.38 5.49 27.35
C GLY A 321 -11.13 4.19 28.12
N SER A 322 -11.56 3.06 27.52
CA SER A 322 -11.24 1.71 27.95
C SER A 322 -10.45 0.99 26.85
N VAL A 323 -9.66 -0.01 27.25
CA VAL A 323 -8.95 -0.89 26.27
C VAL A 323 -9.92 -1.54 25.28
N LEU A 324 -11.16 -1.80 25.68
CA LEU A 324 -12.22 -2.33 24.82
C LEU A 324 -12.62 -1.35 23.70
N ASP A 325 -12.45 -0.05 23.92
CA ASP A 325 -12.76 0.97 22.92
C ASP A 325 -11.76 0.97 21.74
N LEU A 326 -10.63 0.28 21.90
CA LEU A 326 -9.69 -0.01 20.83
C LEU A 326 -9.87 -1.44 20.29
N LEU A 327 -9.85 -2.46 21.18
CA LEU A 327 -9.78 -3.84 20.75
C LEU A 327 -11.07 -4.32 20.06
N LEU A 328 -12.23 -3.91 20.55
CA LEU A 328 -13.51 -4.40 20.01
C LEU A 328 -13.77 -3.93 18.58
N PRO A 329 -13.60 -2.63 18.22
CA PRO A 329 -13.68 -2.19 16.83
C PRO A 329 -12.71 -2.92 15.90
N VAL A 330 -11.48 -3.18 16.34
CA VAL A 330 -10.46 -3.90 15.56
C VAL A 330 -10.89 -5.35 15.32
N ILE A 331 -11.33 -6.06 16.36
CA ILE A 331 -11.80 -7.45 16.23
C ILE A 331 -12.99 -7.53 15.29
N VAL A 332 -13.95 -6.61 15.43
CA VAL A 332 -15.14 -6.58 14.56
C VAL A 332 -14.75 -6.26 13.13
N LEU A 333 -13.82 -5.34 12.91
CA LEU A 333 -13.29 -5.04 11.58
C LEU A 333 -12.69 -6.29 10.93
N ILE A 334 -11.84 -7.01 11.66
CA ILE A 334 -11.24 -8.27 11.19
C ILE A 334 -12.32 -9.26 10.78
N ILE A 335 -13.29 -9.50 11.65
CA ILE A 335 -14.39 -10.45 11.39
C ILE A 335 -15.21 -10.01 10.17
N CYS A 336 -15.60 -8.73 10.10
CA CYS A 336 -16.38 -8.20 8.99
C CYS A 336 -15.62 -8.25 7.66
N CYS A 337 -14.32 -7.95 7.64
CA CYS A 337 -13.50 -8.05 6.43
C CYS A 337 -13.37 -9.51 5.96
N VAL A 338 -13.14 -10.46 6.86
CA VAL A 338 -13.10 -11.89 6.50
C VAL A 338 -14.45 -12.34 5.93
N ILE A 339 -15.56 -11.97 6.56
CA ILE A 339 -16.90 -12.27 6.05
C ILE A 339 -17.12 -11.61 4.69
N GLY A 340 -16.72 -10.36 4.51
CA GLY A 340 -16.82 -9.65 3.24
C GLY A 340 -16.04 -10.33 2.12
N MET A 341 -14.83 -10.81 2.41
CA MET A 341 -14.00 -11.52 1.44
C MET A 341 -14.63 -12.86 1.03
N ILE A 342 -15.05 -13.71 1.96
CA ILE A 342 -15.71 -14.98 1.61
C ILE A 342 -17.07 -14.78 0.94
N TYR A 343 -17.77 -13.68 1.27
CA TYR A 343 -19.02 -13.30 0.59
C TYR A 343 -18.77 -12.97 -0.88
N SER A 344 -17.78 -12.13 -1.19
CA SER A 344 -17.45 -11.77 -2.56
C SER A 344 -16.94 -12.96 -3.40
N GLY A 345 -16.42 -14.01 -2.75
CA GLY A 345 -15.96 -15.23 -3.39
C GLY A 345 -17.01 -16.34 -3.50
N GLY A 346 -18.29 -16.05 -3.22
CA GLY A 346 -19.40 -17.00 -3.44
C GLY A 346 -19.59 -18.07 -2.36
N PHE A 347 -19.06 -17.89 -1.15
CA PHE A 347 -19.25 -18.84 -0.05
C PHE A 347 -20.73 -19.12 0.26
N PHE A 348 -21.56 -18.09 0.25
CA PHE A 348 -22.98 -18.21 0.50
C PHE A 348 -23.78 -18.78 -0.66
N ASP A 349 -23.15 -18.89 -1.84
CA ASP A 349 -23.72 -19.52 -3.05
C ASP A 349 -23.34 -21.00 -3.15
N GLY A 350 -22.62 -21.54 -2.14
CA GLY A 350 -22.30 -22.96 -2.02
C GLY A 350 -20.83 -23.31 -2.27
N GLU A 351 -19.98 -22.34 -2.54
CA GLU A 351 -18.53 -22.55 -2.66
C GLU A 351 -17.89 -22.94 -1.32
N GLY A 352 -16.87 -23.79 -1.38
CA GLY A 352 -16.08 -24.12 -0.18
C GLY A 352 -15.31 -22.91 0.35
N PHE A 353 -15.04 -22.85 1.65
CA PHE A 353 -14.34 -21.74 2.30
C PHE A 353 -13.02 -21.35 1.60
N ILE A 354 -12.20 -22.37 1.23
CA ILE A 354 -10.90 -22.14 0.56
C ILE A 354 -11.12 -21.59 -0.85
N SER A 355 -12.07 -22.15 -1.61
CA SER A 355 -12.43 -21.70 -2.95
C SER A 355 -12.98 -20.27 -2.92
N ALA A 356 -13.95 -20.01 -2.06
CA ALA A 356 -14.52 -18.67 -1.88
C ALA A 356 -13.48 -17.64 -1.50
N PHE A 357 -12.52 -17.99 -0.63
CA PHE A 357 -11.45 -17.07 -0.26
C PHE A 357 -10.47 -16.83 -1.42
N SER A 358 -10.14 -17.86 -2.20
CA SER A 358 -9.26 -17.75 -3.37
C SER A 358 -9.87 -16.90 -4.49
N ASN A 359 -11.18 -16.99 -4.67
CA ASN A 359 -11.94 -16.25 -5.69
C ASN A 359 -12.48 -14.90 -5.17
N SER A 360 -12.09 -14.50 -3.95
CA SER A 360 -12.61 -13.27 -3.35
C SER A 360 -12.11 -12.01 -4.08
N ASP A 361 -13.03 -11.07 -4.31
CA ASP A 361 -12.68 -9.69 -4.65
C ASP A 361 -12.33 -8.94 -3.37
N ALA A 362 -11.02 -8.75 -3.13
CA ALA A 362 -10.51 -8.07 -1.96
C ALA A 362 -11.02 -6.62 -1.87
N SER A 363 -11.20 -5.93 -2.98
CA SER A 363 -11.71 -4.57 -3.03
C SER A 363 -13.13 -4.49 -2.49
N VAL A 364 -14.02 -5.35 -2.96
CA VAL A 364 -15.41 -5.43 -2.50
C VAL A 364 -15.47 -5.93 -1.06
N GLY A 365 -14.74 -6.99 -0.74
CA GLY A 365 -14.74 -7.61 0.59
C GLY A 365 -14.27 -6.67 1.69
N LEU A 366 -13.16 -5.96 1.47
CA LEU A 366 -12.61 -5.00 2.43
C LEU A 366 -13.49 -3.75 2.56
N MET A 367 -14.01 -3.21 1.44
CA MET A 367 -14.91 -2.06 1.45
C MET A 367 -16.19 -2.35 2.25
N LEU A 368 -16.88 -3.45 1.95
CA LEU A 368 -18.12 -3.83 2.65
C LEU A 368 -17.82 -4.16 4.11
N GLY A 369 -16.79 -4.97 4.38
CA GLY A 369 -16.41 -5.36 5.74
C GLY A 369 -16.09 -4.16 6.61
N SER A 370 -15.32 -3.21 6.11
CA SER A 370 -14.99 -1.98 6.85
C SER A 370 -16.20 -1.07 7.06
N ALA A 371 -17.12 -0.98 6.08
CA ALA A 371 -18.34 -0.20 6.22
C ALA A 371 -19.23 -0.74 7.35
N PHE A 372 -19.45 -2.05 7.43
CA PHE A 372 -20.17 -2.67 8.53
C PHE A 372 -19.47 -2.47 9.88
N ALA A 373 -18.14 -2.62 9.91
CA ALA A 373 -17.34 -2.38 11.10
C ALA A 373 -17.41 -0.92 11.59
N LEU A 374 -17.42 0.05 10.66
CA LEU A 374 -17.59 1.47 11.00
C LEU A 374 -18.97 1.71 11.63
N VAL A 375 -20.05 1.20 11.02
CA VAL A 375 -21.40 1.32 11.56
C VAL A 375 -21.47 0.70 12.97
N PHE A 376 -20.93 -0.50 13.15
CA PHE A 376 -20.84 -1.13 14.48
C PHE A 376 -20.08 -0.23 15.46
N THR A 377 -18.95 0.30 15.09
CA THR A 377 -18.11 1.16 15.93
C THR A 377 -18.84 2.43 16.37
N LEU A 378 -19.55 3.08 15.45
CA LEU A 378 -20.37 4.26 15.74
C LEU A 378 -21.48 3.91 16.76
N VAL A 379 -22.23 2.83 16.52
CA VAL A 379 -23.28 2.35 17.42
C VAL A 379 -22.72 1.97 18.79
N TYR A 380 -21.60 1.27 18.82
CA TYR A 380 -20.92 0.89 20.06
C TYR A 380 -20.53 2.10 20.90
N TYR A 381 -19.92 3.14 20.31
CA TYR A 381 -19.54 4.34 21.05
C TYR A 381 -20.75 5.17 21.50
N LEU A 382 -21.85 5.17 20.74
CA LEU A 382 -23.10 5.81 21.15
C LEU A 382 -23.71 5.11 22.38
N ILE A 383 -23.80 3.78 22.37
CA ILE A 383 -24.34 2.99 23.47
C ILE A 383 -23.47 3.18 24.73
N ARG A 384 -22.16 3.15 24.55
CA ARG A 384 -21.22 3.35 25.67
C ARG A 384 -21.14 4.81 26.16
N ARG A 385 -21.67 5.74 25.39
CA ARG A 385 -21.54 7.17 25.65
C ARG A 385 -20.09 7.64 25.78
N SER A 386 -19.16 6.96 25.11
CA SER A 386 -17.75 7.32 25.08
C SER A 386 -17.54 8.66 24.40
N MET A 387 -18.42 9.02 23.44
CA MET A 387 -18.34 10.24 22.65
C MET A 387 -19.74 10.68 22.18
N PRO A 388 -20.09 11.98 22.23
CA PRO A 388 -21.34 12.49 21.67
C PRO A 388 -21.35 12.39 20.12
N PHE A 389 -22.52 12.14 19.52
CA PHE A 389 -22.66 11.96 18.08
C PHE A 389 -22.10 13.11 17.26
N LYS A 390 -22.23 14.35 17.74
CA LYS A 390 -21.70 15.55 17.06
C LYS A 390 -20.18 15.52 16.94
N GLU A 391 -19.48 14.97 17.92
CA GLU A 391 -18.03 14.88 17.94
C GLU A 391 -17.50 13.71 17.08
N MET A 392 -18.32 12.66 16.91
CA MET A 392 -18.01 11.56 15.99
C MET A 392 -18.02 12.01 14.52
N MET A 393 -18.89 12.98 14.20
CA MET A 393 -19.10 13.47 12.83
C MET A 393 -18.25 14.69 12.49
N SER A 394 -17.47 15.21 13.42
CA SER A 394 -16.52 16.32 13.22
C SER A 394 -15.09 15.80 13.00
#